data_f35edceee36cfb1fad0cffe50334ad95
#
_entry.id   f35edceee36cfb1fad0cffe50334ad95
#
_cell.length_a   1.000
_cell.length_b   1.000
_cell.length_c   1.000
_cell.angle_alpha   90.00
_cell.angle_beta   90.00
_cell.angle_gamma   90.00
#
_symmetry.space_group_name_H-M   'P 1'
#
loop_
_entity.id
_entity.type
_entity.pdbx_description
1 polymer ?
#
loop_
_entity_poly.entity_id
_entity_poly.type
_entity_poly.pdbx_seq_one_letter_code
_entity_poly.pdbx_strand_id
1 'polypeptide(L)'
;MAELTHITLKGFKSIKELEIGLGPINVLIGPNGAGKSNFISFFRMLNELIEGHLQLFVARSGGANAMLHYGTKVTNSIDAELYFGRGGHEHDSYEYGGYQIQLTPTEDDKLVFVKEILHFKHPTESLDNEGLESGHKKALTPEECKNLSEEAMGGGHTEALAPRWRPEESMFDEIKNVAAMVGPWIVYHFHDTSSTARIKQTGDLHENDRLEPDAGNLAAFLYMLHERHSRNYELIRSAVRRIFPRFKDFALRPSPLNLDKIRLEWQEHGSDYRFGPHQLSDGTLRFIGLATLLLQPNLPSTILIDEPELGLHPSALTLLAGMVRSASSRAQLILTTQSVSFLNEFEPEDIITIERRDSTAPLTSDSHDGLGESVFSKHDGKSLKEWLNAYSLGELWEMNVLGGRP
;
A
#
# COMPACT_ATOMS: atom_id res chain seq x y z
N MET A 1 -10.48 11.05 -5.81
CA MET A 1 -10.13 9.95 -4.88
C MET A 1 -9.18 10.54 -3.85
N ALA A 2 -9.32 10.22 -2.58
CA ALA A 2 -8.38 10.70 -1.57
C ALA A 2 -7.04 9.96 -1.71
N GLU A 3 -5.95 10.70 -1.74
CA GLU A 3 -4.58 10.19 -1.82
C GLU A 3 -3.87 10.55 -0.51
N LEU A 4 -3.10 9.64 0.06
CA LEU A 4 -2.21 9.93 1.20
C LEU A 4 -1.03 10.75 0.67
N THR A 5 -1.01 12.03 0.98
CA THR A 5 -0.02 12.97 0.43
C THR A 5 1.23 13.09 1.29
N HIS A 6 1.08 12.89 2.60
CA HIS A 6 2.18 13.00 3.55
C HIS A 6 2.01 12.06 4.72
N ILE A 7 3.12 11.51 5.21
CA ILE A 7 3.17 10.65 6.39
C ILE A 7 4.32 11.06 7.29
N THR A 8 4.02 11.22 8.57
CA THR A 8 5.00 11.26 9.65
C THR A 8 4.80 10.04 10.53
N LEU A 9 5.88 9.32 10.85
CA LEU A 9 5.81 8.12 11.68
C LEU A 9 7.03 8.10 12.61
N LYS A 10 6.80 7.90 13.91
CA LYS A 10 7.86 7.82 14.92
C LYS A 10 7.66 6.59 15.79
N GLY A 11 8.78 5.98 16.17
CA GLY A 11 8.81 4.95 17.20
C GLY A 11 8.29 3.57 16.78
N PHE A 12 8.24 3.25 15.48
CA PHE A 12 7.68 2.00 14.98
C PHE A 12 8.76 1.05 14.44
N LYS A 13 8.98 -0.09 15.07
CA LYS A 13 9.93 -1.16 14.67
C LYS A 13 11.32 -0.59 14.34
N SER A 14 11.81 -0.69 13.10
CA SER A 14 13.09 -0.11 12.69
C SER A 14 13.02 1.38 12.37
N ILE A 15 11.85 1.97 12.36
CA ILE A 15 11.60 3.38 12.03
C ILE A 15 11.62 4.19 13.31
N LYS A 16 12.73 4.91 13.56
CA LYS A 16 12.83 5.85 14.67
C LYS A 16 12.02 7.10 14.39
N GLU A 17 12.24 7.68 13.20
CA GLU A 17 11.50 8.82 12.69
C GLU A 17 11.47 8.79 11.16
N LEU A 18 10.32 9.06 10.59
CA LEU A 18 10.06 9.16 9.17
C LEU A 18 9.15 10.35 8.91
N GLU A 19 9.52 11.18 7.95
CA GLU A 19 8.67 12.22 7.38
C GLU A 19 8.83 12.19 5.86
N ILE A 20 7.76 11.91 5.11
CA ILE A 20 7.84 11.73 3.67
C ILE A 20 6.55 12.12 2.95
N GLY A 21 6.71 12.81 1.81
CA GLY A 21 5.63 13.06 0.86
C GLY A 21 5.44 11.88 -0.09
N LEU A 22 4.19 11.49 -0.33
CA LEU A 22 3.83 10.40 -1.23
C LEU A 22 3.17 10.93 -2.50
N GLY A 23 3.41 10.25 -3.62
CA GLY A 23 2.80 10.50 -4.92
C GLY A 23 1.78 9.43 -5.31
N PRO A 24 1.25 9.50 -6.54
CA PRO A 24 0.37 8.46 -7.08
C PRO A 24 1.05 7.09 -7.19
N ILE A 25 2.36 7.06 -7.45
CA ILE A 25 3.20 5.86 -7.45
C ILE A 25 4.34 6.10 -6.47
N ASN A 26 4.65 5.09 -5.64
CA ASN A 26 5.76 5.12 -4.70
C ASN A 26 6.45 3.76 -4.72
N VAL A 27 7.71 3.72 -5.13
CA VAL A 27 8.50 2.49 -5.27
C VAL A 27 9.61 2.51 -4.22
N LEU A 28 9.47 1.66 -3.22
CA LEU A 28 10.40 1.55 -2.11
C LEU A 28 11.51 0.55 -2.46
N ILE A 29 12.75 1.02 -2.47
CA ILE A 29 13.94 0.21 -2.72
C ILE A 29 14.90 0.25 -1.54
N GLY A 30 15.75 -0.76 -1.43
CA GLY A 30 16.75 -0.85 -0.37
C GLY A 30 17.14 -2.29 -0.09
N PRO A 31 18.24 -2.54 0.63
CA PRO A 31 18.70 -3.88 0.95
C PRO A 31 17.73 -4.63 1.87
N ASN A 32 17.96 -5.93 1.99
CA ASN A 32 17.24 -6.75 2.97
C ASN A 32 17.50 -6.23 4.38
N GLY A 33 16.43 -6.12 5.18
CA GLY A 33 16.53 -5.58 6.55
C GLY A 33 16.57 -4.05 6.66
N ALA A 34 16.55 -3.31 5.55
CA ALA A 34 16.54 -1.84 5.57
C ALA A 34 15.29 -1.23 6.22
N GLY A 35 14.15 -1.95 6.19
CA GLY A 35 12.90 -1.47 6.79
C GLY A 35 11.70 -1.44 5.84
N LYS A 36 11.83 -1.88 4.58
CA LYS A 36 10.71 -1.96 3.61
C LYS A 36 9.49 -2.67 4.20
N SER A 37 9.69 -3.88 4.71
CA SER A 37 8.62 -4.69 5.31
C SER A 37 8.07 -4.07 6.60
N ASN A 38 8.84 -3.26 7.33
CA ASN A 38 8.35 -2.55 8.50
C ASN A 38 7.43 -1.40 8.09
N PHE A 39 7.74 -0.68 7.00
CA PHE A 39 6.84 0.31 6.43
C PHE A 39 5.51 -0.33 5.97
N ILE A 40 5.57 -1.44 5.24
CA ILE A 40 4.37 -2.21 4.85
C ILE A 40 3.59 -2.69 6.10
N SER A 41 4.31 -3.15 7.14
CA SER A 41 3.68 -3.59 8.40
C SER A 41 2.94 -2.47 9.12
N PHE A 42 3.40 -1.21 8.98
CA PHE A 42 2.68 -0.06 9.51
C PHE A 42 1.32 0.12 8.84
N PHE A 43 1.23 0.00 7.53
CA PHE A 43 -0.06 0.06 6.81
C PHE A 43 -0.97 -1.12 7.15
N ARG A 44 -0.42 -2.31 7.38
CA ARG A 44 -1.21 -3.44 7.91
C ARG A 44 -1.78 -3.12 9.28
N MET A 45 -0.98 -2.53 10.17
CA MET A 45 -1.45 -2.06 11.47
C MET A 45 -2.58 -1.04 11.32
N LEU A 46 -2.44 -0.05 10.43
CA LEU A 46 -3.46 0.95 10.18
C LEU A 46 -4.76 0.32 9.66
N ASN A 47 -4.68 -0.66 8.77
CA ASN A 47 -5.87 -1.35 8.26
C ASN A 47 -6.59 -2.11 9.38
N GLU A 48 -5.88 -2.89 10.19
CA GLU A 48 -6.44 -3.61 11.32
C GLU A 48 -7.01 -2.65 12.40
N LEU A 49 -6.35 -1.51 12.59
CA LEU A 49 -6.80 -0.45 13.49
C LEU A 49 -8.16 0.12 13.03
N ILE A 50 -8.32 0.40 11.73
CA ILE A 50 -9.56 0.90 11.15
C ILE A 50 -10.69 -0.13 11.24
N GLU A 51 -10.38 -1.40 11.05
CA GLU A 51 -11.34 -2.51 11.17
C GLU A 51 -11.70 -2.83 12.63
N GLY A 52 -11.01 -2.23 13.60
CA GLY A 52 -11.23 -2.44 15.05
C GLY A 52 -10.61 -3.74 15.55
N HIS A 53 -9.48 -4.14 14.98
CA HIS A 53 -8.75 -5.36 15.29
C HIS A 53 -7.31 -5.07 15.74
N LEU A 54 -7.02 -3.84 16.22
CA LEU A 54 -5.66 -3.42 16.60
C LEU A 54 -5.04 -4.39 17.61
N GLN A 55 -5.76 -4.75 18.68
CA GLN A 55 -5.18 -5.61 19.72
C GLN A 55 -4.89 -7.03 19.22
N LEU A 56 -5.70 -7.54 18.30
CA LEU A 56 -5.43 -8.83 17.66
C LEU A 56 -4.16 -8.77 16.82
N PHE A 57 -3.96 -7.68 16.09
CA PHE A 57 -2.74 -7.44 15.31
C PHE A 57 -1.51 -7.32 16.21
N VAL A 58 -1.60 -6.56 17.30
CA VAL A 58 -0.54 -6.41 18.31
C VAL A 58 -0.14 -7.77 18.85
N ALA A 59 -1.10 -8.58 19.32
CA ALA A 59 -0.84 -9.91 19.86
C ALA A 59 -0.16 -10.84 18.82
N ARG A 60 -0.62 -10.86 17.57
CA ARG A 60 -0.02 -11.64 16.48
C ARG A 60 1.37 -11.15 16.08
N SER A 61 1.67 -9.88 16.32
CA SER A 61 2.97 -9.26 16.01
C SER A 61 4.02 -9.45 17.11
N GLY A 62 3.68 -10.16 18.20
CA GLY A 62 4.59 -10.40 19.33
C GLY A 62 4.46 -9.39 20.47
N GLY A 63 3.31 -8.70 20.57
CA GLY A 63 2.99 -7.71 21.61
C GLY A 63 3.42 -6.29 21.25
N ALA A 64 3.01 -5.34 22.10
CA ALA A 64 3.31 -3.93 21.94
C ALA A 64 4.83 -3.66 21.95
N ASN A 65 5.57 -4.37 22.81
CA ASN A 65 7.03 -4.22 22.89
C ASN A 65 7.73 -4.54 21.55
N ALA A 66 7.23 -5.53 20.78
CA ALA A 66 7.80 -5.90 19.47
C ALA A 66 7.45 -4.89 18.36
N MET A 67 6.48 -4.02 18.57
CA MET A 67 6.06 -3.00 17.62
C MET A 67 6.78 -1.67 17.81
N LEU A 68 7.32 -1.42 19.01
CA LEU A 68 8.07 -0.22 19.33
C LEU A 68 9.51 -0.30 18.80
N HIS A 69 10.05 0.85 18.45
CA HIS A 69 11.46 0.97 18.04
C HIS A 69 12.39 0.60 19.21
N TYR A 70 13.05 -0.55 19.11
CA TYR A 70 13.85 -1.19 20.17
C TYR A 70 13.11 -1.43 21.50
N GLY A 71 11.78 -1.52 21.44
CA GLY A 71 10.94 -1.88 22.57
C GLY A 71 10.73 -0.77 23.60
N THR A 72 9.99 -1.12 24.64
CA THR A 72 9.54 -0.18 25.69
C THR A 72 10.64 0.48 26.51
N LYS A 73 11.86 -0.08 26.49
CA LYS A 73 13.01 0.52 27.18
C LYS A 73 13.60 1.72 26.44
N VAL A 74 13.32 1.84 25.13
CA VAL A 74 13.88 2.87 24.25
C VAL A 74 12.80 3.84 23.80
N THR A 75 11.63 3.32 23.49
CA THR A 75 10.52 4.06 22.87
C THR A 75 9.26 3.93 23.69
N ASN A 76 8.64 5.06 24.02
CA ASN A 76 7.48 5.12 24.89
C ASN A 76 6.16 5.17 24.12
N SER A 77 6.19 5.52 22.82
CA SER A 77 5.00 5.66 21.99
C SER A 77 5.28 5.36 20.52
N ILE A 78 4.24 5.05 19.78
CA ILE A 78 4.17 5.12 18.33
C ILE A 78 3.35 6.34 18.00
N ASP A 79 3.92 7.28 17.25
CA ASP A 79 3.24 8.49 16.82
C ASP A 79 3.12 8.47 15.30
N ALA A 80 1.93 8.71 14.77
CA ALA A 80 1.70 8.80 13.33
C ALA A 80 0.76 9.94 12.96
N GLU A 81 1.13 10.65 11.90
CA GLU A 81 0.32 11.68 11.27
C GLU A 81 0.21 11.38 9.77
N LEU A 82 -1.01 11.33 9.28
CA LEU A 82 -1.36 10.97 7.92
C LEU A 82 -2.18 12.10 7.33
N TYR A 83 -1.75 12.68 6.22
CA TYR A 83 -2.46 13.76 5.55
C TYR A 83 -2.92 13.34 4.17
N PHE A 84 -4.17 13.64 3.88
CA PHE A 84 -4.86 13.25 2.67
C PHE A 84 -5.24 14.47 1.84
N GLY A 85 -5.18 14.33 0.51
CA GLY A 85 -5.69 15.30 -0.43
C GLY A 85 -6.66 14.65 -1.41
N ARG A 86 -7.73 15.34 -1.76
CA ARG A 86 -8.67 14.92 -2.80
C ARG A 86 -8.89 16.05 -3.80
N GLY A 87 -8.51 15.82 -5.08
CA GLY A 87 -8.83 16.74 -6.16
C GLY A 87 -10.30 16.65 -6.55
N GLY A 88 -11.02 17.76 -6.57
CA GLY A 88 -12.38 17.87 -7.10
C GLY A 88 -12.41 17.88 -8.63
N HIS A 89 -13.50 17.38 -9.25
CA HIS A 89 -13.68 17.34 -10.71
C HIS A 89 -14.26 18.64 -11.30
N GLU A 90 -14.84 19.53 -10.50
CA GLU A 90 -15.41 20.81 -10.94
C GLU A 90 -15.09 21.90 -9.92
N HIS A 91 -14.39 22.96 -10.39
CA HIS A 91 -14.01 24.16 -9.65
C HIS A 91 -13.27 23.98 -8.32
N ASP A 92 -11.94 23.89 -8.39
CA ASP A 92 -10.91 24.36 -7.43
C ASP A 92 -11.06 24.12 -5.92
N SER A 93 -11.92 23.21 -5.47
CA SER A 93 -11.98 22.83 -4.06
C SER A 93 -11.22 21.52 -3.82
N TYR A 94 -9.97 21.64 -3.36
CA TYR A 94 -9.28 20.50 -2.78
C TYR A 94 -9.84 20.25 -1.37
N GLU A 95 -10.31 19.03 -1.14
CA GLU A 95 -10.60 18.56 0.21
C GLU A 95 -9.31 18.02 0.81
N TYR A 96 -8.93 18.55 1.96
CA TYR A 96 -7.79 18.08 2.73
C TYR A 96 -8.25 17.56 4.09
N GLY A 97 -7.60 16.53 4.54
CA GLY A 97 -7.85 15.97 5.85
C GLY A 97 -6.61 15.31 6.42
N GLY A 98 -6.63 15.01 7.70
CA GLY A 98 -5.55 14.32 8.37
C GLY A 98 -6.07 13.39 9.46
N TYR A 99 -5.25 12.40 9.78
CA TYR A 99 -5.48 11.49 10.87
C TYR A 99 -4.21 11.37 11.71
N GLN A 100 -4.32 11.72 12.97
CA GLN A 100 -3.21 11.67 13.92
C GLN A 100 -3.52 10.69 15.04
N ILE A 101 -2.56 9.81 15.32
CA ILE A 101 -2.62 8.86 16.42
C ILE A 101 -1.33 8.90 17.24
N GLN A 102 -1.48 8.68 18.55
CA GLN A 102 -0.40 8.36 19.46
C GLN A 102 -0.82 7.13 20.27
N LEU A 103 -0.02 6.07 20.16
CA LEU A 103 -0.24 4.80 20.85
C LEU A 103 0.87 4.58 21.87
N THR A 104 0.51 4.14 23.08
CA THR A 104 1.47 3.82 24.14
C THR A 104 1.30 2.37 24.60
N PRO A 105 2.38 1.67 24.98
CA PRO A 105 2.29 0.33 25.52
C PRO A 105 1.73 0.35 26.95
N THR A 106 1.01 -0.70 27.29
CA THR A 106 0.54 -0.96 28.65
C THR A 106 1.35 -2.08 29.31
N GLU A 107 1.22 -2.26 30.62
CA GLU A 107 1.91 -3.33 31.35
C GLU A 107 1.51 -4.75 30.89
N ASP A 108 0.31 -4.92 30.35
CA ASP A 108 -0.18 -6.17 29.77
C ASP A 108 0.13 -6.31 28.26
N ASP A 109 1.14 -5.58 27.78
CA ASP A 109 1.72 -5.67 26.42
C ASP A 109 0.72 -5.36 25.29
N LYS A 110 -0.23 -4.46 25.55
CA LYS A 110 -1.18 -3.92 24.59
C LYS A 110 -0.78 -2.51 24.17
N LEU A 111 -1.38 -2.00 23.10
CA LEU A 111 -1.32 -0.59 22.71
C LEU A 111 -2.63 0.10 23.07
N VAL A 112 -2.55 1.28 23.67
CA VAL A 112 -3.70 2.14 23.94
C VAL A 112 -3.50 3.50 23.30
N PHE A 113 -4.59 4.11 22.87
CA PHE A 113 -4.58 5.47 22.34
C PHE A 113 -4.36 6.47 23.47
N VAL A 114 -3.34 7.30 23.35
CA VAL A 114 -3.17 8.51 24.14
C VAL A 114 -3.84 9.67 23.42
N LYS A 115 -3.73 9.66 22.08
CA LYS A 115 -4.26 10.70 21.21
C LYS A 115 -4.83 10.05 19.96
N GLU A 116 -6.03 10.46 19.58
CA GLU A 116 -6.66 10.17 18.30
C GLU A 116 -7.36 11.43 17.82
N ILE A 117 -6.93 11.99 16.67
CA ILE A 117 -7.43 13.27 16.15
C ILE A 117 -7.69 13.14 14.65
N LEU A 118 -8.81 13.71 14.22
CA LEU A 118 -9.08 14.01 12.82
C LEU A 118 -8.81 15.49 12.56
N HIS A 119 -8.05 15.78 11.54
CA HIS A 119 -7.81 17.13 11.02
C HIS A 119 -8.67 17.35 9.78
N PHE A 120 -9.31 18.50 9.68
CA PHE A 120 -10.17 18.83 8.55
C PHE A 120 -10.15 20.33 8.26
N LYS A 121 -10.47 20.71 7.01
CA LYS A 121 -10.59 22.11 6.63
C LYS A 121 -11.99 22.61 6.94
N HIS A 122 -12.10 23.69 7.72
CA HIS A 122 -13.38 24.32 8.00
C HIS A 122 -13.84 25.13 6.77
N PRO A 123 -15.15 25.12 6.39
CA PRO A 123 -15.67 25.80 5.21
C PRO A 123 -15.43 27.33 5.17
N THR A 124 -15.18 27.95 6.34
CA THR A 124 -14.93 29.40 6.48
C THR A 124 -13.46 29.80 6.30
N GLU A 125 -12.53 28.84 6.25
CA GLU A 125 -11.11 29.12 6.08
C GLU A 125 -10.76 29.11 4.59
N SER A 126 -10.71 30.31 3.95
CA SER A 126 -10.08 30.45 2.66
C SER A 126 -8.57 30.31 2.84
N LEU A 127 -7.97 29.26 2.28
CA LEU A 127 -6.55 29.32 1.98
C LEU A 127 -6.37 30.41 0.94
N ASP A 128 -5.51 31.40 1.22
CA ASP A 128 -5.16 32.44 0.25
C ASP A 128 -4.65 31.73 -1.02
N ASN A 129 -5.44 31.84 -2.09
CA ASN A 129 -5.18 31.23 -3.40
C ASN A 129 -4.01 31.85 -4.17
N GLU A 130 -3.05 32.50 -3.49
CA GLU A 130 -1.85 33.02 -4.12
C GLU A 130 -0.89 31.84 -4.44
N GLY A 131 -1.04 31.26 -5.61
CA GLY A 131 -0.08 30.30 -6.14
C GLY A 131 -0.62 29.14 -6.96
N LEU A 132 -1.91 29.10 -7.25
CA LEU A 132 -2.49 28.08 -8.16
C LEU A 132 -2.36 28.50 -9.62
N GLU A 133 -1.12 28.66 -10.12
CA GLU A 133 -0.88 28.64 -11.56
C GLU A 133 -0.76 27.19 -12.04
N SER A 134 -1.71 26.86 -12.94
CA SER A 134 -1.68 25.73 -13.89
C SER A 134 -1.41 24.31 -13.37
N GLY A 135 -2.48 23.56 -13.09
CA GLY A 135 -2.56 22.13 -13.47
C GLY A 135 -1.80 21.11 -12.64
N HIS A 136 -1.01 21.46 -11.67
CA HIS A 136 -0.28 20.51 -10.83
C HIS A 136 -0.94 20.38 -9.45
N LYS A 137 -1.35 19.18 -9.11
CA LYS A 137 -1.82 18.80 -7.76
C LYS A 137 -0.68 19.04 -6.76
N LYS A 138 -0.75 20.14 -6.00
CA LYS A 138 0.23 20.41 -4.94
C LYS A 138 -0.20 19.63 -3.68
N ALA A 139 0.64 18.75 -3.19
CA ALA A 139 0.45 18.15 -1.87
C ALA A 139 0.57 19.25 -0.80
N LEU A 140 -0.26 19.17 0.25
CA LEU A 140 -0.09 20.07 1.40
C LEU A 140 1.30 19.87 2.01
N THR A 141 1.97 20.95 2.31
CA THR A 141 3.18 20.91 3.13
C THR A 141 2.80 20.65 4.59
N PRO A 142 3.72 20.10 5.42
CA PRO A 142 3.49 19.93 6.84
C PRO A 142 3.08 21.22 7.58
N GLU A 143 3.53 22.38 7.07
CA GLU A 143 3.16 23.71 7.62
C GLU A 143 1.72 24.08 7.29
N GLU A 144 1.27 23.80 6.07
CA GLU A 144 -0.11 24.01 5.64
C GLU A 144 -1.08 23.09 6.41
N CYS A 145 -0.65 21.86 6.75
CA CYS A 145 -1.43 20.93 7.55
C CYS A 145 -1.67 21.40 9.00
N LYS A 146 -0.76 22.19 9.58
CA LYS A 146 -0.92 22.75 10.93
C LYS A 146 -2.06 23.75 11.07
N ASN A 147 -2.59 24.26 9.98
CA ASN A 147 -3.69 25.22 9.93
C ASN A 147 -5.06 24.55 9.77
N LEU A 148 -5.15 23.21 9.84
CA LEU A 148 -6.41 22.50 9.79
C LEU A 148 -7.11 22.54 11.15
N SER A 149 -8.44 22.58 11.16
CA SER A 149 -9.24 22.40 12.37
C SER A 149 -9.10 20.96 12.89
N GLU A 150 -9.23 20.76 14.20
CA GLU A 150 -8.99 19.48 14.87
C GLU A 150 -10.24 19.00 15.62
N GLU A 151 -10.52 17.70 15.54
CA GLU A 151 -11.49 17.01 16.39
C GLU A 151 -10.82 15.87 17.13
N ALA A 152 -10.72 16.00 18.46
CA ALA A 152 -10.07 15.02 19.31
C ALA A 152 -11.07 13.95 19.75
N MET A 153 -10.76 12.68 19.46
CA MET A 153 -11.56 11.51 19.85
C MET A 153 -11.31 11.07 21.31
N GLY A 154 -10.36 11.72 22.00
CA GLY A 154 -9.95 11.37 23.36
C GLY A 154 -8.84 10.35 23.43
N GLY A 155 -8.65 9.75 24.61
CA GLY A 155 -7.61 8.76 24.88
C GLY A 155 -8.09 7.67 25.86
N GLY A 156 -7.25 6.64 26.06
CA GLY A 156 -7.53 5.51 26.95
C GLY A 156 -8.29 4.35 26.32
N HIS A 157 -8.69 4.46 25.04
CA HIS A 157 -9.34 3.37 24.30
C HIS A 157 -8.31 2.44 23.63
N THR A 158 -8.74 1.22 23.35
CA THR A 158 -7.87 0.15 22.79
C THR A 158 -8.08 -0.08 21.31
N GLU A 159 -9.17 0.43 20.73
CA GLU A 159 -9.49 0.33 19.31
C GLU A 159 -9.87 1.71 18.79
N ALA A 160 -9.61 1.99 17.50
CA ALA A 160 -9.88 3.30 16.90
C ALA A 160 -11.37 3.70 16.97
N LEU A 161 -11.60 4.94 17.26
CA LEU A 161 -12.93 5.54 17.30
C LEU A 161 -13.29 6.23 15.97
N ALA A 162 -12.33 6.84 15.30
CA ALA A 162 -12.54 7.60 14.06
C ALA A 162 -13.36 6.85 12.99
N PRO A 163 -13.14 5.56 12.70
CA PRO A 163 -13.91 4.83 11.69
C PRO A 163 -15.37 4.58 12.09
N ARG A 164 -15.65 4.60 13.39
CA ARG A 164 -16.99 4.37 13.98
C ARG A 164 -17.70 5.65 14.36
N TRP A 165 -17.00 6.77 14.27
CA TRP A 165 -17.51 8.04 14.68
C TRP A 165 -18.66 8.50 13.77
N ARG A 166 -19.79 8.88 14.37
CA ARG A 166 -21.02 9.33 13.71
C ARG A 166 -21.45 10.65 14.36
N PRO A 167 -20.96 11.79 13.84
CA PRO A 167 -21.36 13.10 14.34
C PRO A 167 -22.85 13.35 14.12
N GLU A 168 -23.49 14.12 15.01
CA GLU A 168 -24.88 14.54 14.88
C GLU A 168 -25.07 15.44 13.63
N GLU A 169 -26.26 15.42 13.05
CA GLU A 169 -26.56 15.66 11.62
C GLU A 169 -26.24 17.02 11.00
N SER A 170 -25.73 18.03 11.69
CA SER A 170 -25.72 19.38 11.14
C SER A 170 -24.39 20.11 10.99
N MET A 171 -23.27 19.57 11.46
CA MET A 171 -21.99 20.31 11.47
C MET A 171 -20.78 19.65 10.83
N PHE A 172 -20.88 18.45 10.21
CA PHE A 172 -19.70 17.58 10.12
C PHE A 172 -19.59 16.72 8.87
N ASP A 173 -20.06 17.16 7.71
CA ASP A 173 -19.82 16.45 6.45
C ASP A 173 -18.32 16.39 6.12
N GLU A 174 -17.56 17.40 6.53
CA GLU A 174 -16.10 17.46 6.37
C GLU A 174 -15.40 16.37 7.18
N ILE A 175 -15.81 16.14 8.42
CA ILE A 175 -15.22 15.10 9.28
C ILE A 175 -15.61 13.70 8.78
N LYS A 176 -16.85 13.52 8.30
CA LYS A 176 -17.26 12.26 7.65
C LYS A 176 -16.41 11.99 6.43
N ASN A 177 -16.09 13.03 5.65
CA ASN A 177 -15.22 12.93 4.48
C ASN A 177 -13.82 12.50 4.88
N VAL A 178 -13.23 13.09 5.93
CA VAL A 178 -11.90 12.71 6.41
C VAL A 178 -11.90 11.29 6.98
N ALA A 179 -12.90 10.92 7.80
CA ALA A 179 -13.03 9.55 8.29
C ALA A 179 -13.17 8.51 7.14
N ALA A 180 -13.81 8.91 6.02
CA ALA A 180 -13.88 8.09 4.82
C ALA A 180 -12.57 8.08 4.00
N MET A 181 -11.71 9.10 4.15
CA MET A 181 -10.37 9.15 3.55
C MET A 181 -9.39 8.22 4.26
N VAL A 182 -9.57 8.03 5.56
CA VAL A 182 -8.89 6.98 6.36
C VAL A 182 -9.51 5.64 5.94
N GLY A 183 -9.28 5.28 4.67
CA GLY A 183 -9.91 4.14 4.03
C GLY A 183 -9.09 2.87 4.09
N PRO A 184 -9.57 1.77 3.52
CA PRO A 184 -8.84 0.51 3.57
C PRO A 184 -7.53 0.62 2.79
N TRP A 185 -6.42 0.55 3.51
CA TRP A 185 -5.09 0.37 2.94
C TRP A 185 -4.81 -1.12 2.81
N ILE A 186 -5.02 -1.68 1.64
CA ILE A 186 -4.93 -3.11 1.45
C ILE A 186 -3.51 -3.47 1.00
N VAL A 187 -2.86 -4.32 1.79
CA VAL A 187 -1.55 -4.88 1.47
C VAL A 187 -1.73 -6.20 0.75
N TYR A 188 -1.46 -6.23 -0.54
CA TYR A 188 -1.51 -7.42 -1.37
C TYR A 188 -0.16 -8.13 -1.39
N HIS A 189 -0.18 -9.44 -1.24
CA HIS A 189 1.00 -10.30 -1.28
C HIS A 189 0.65 -11.64 -1.92
N PHE A 190 1.11 -11.84 -3.13
CA PHE A 190 0.85 -13.07 -3.90
C PHE A 190 2.04 -14.03 -3.85
N HIS A 191 2.79 -14.03 -2.72
CA HIS A 191 4.01 -14.83 -2.59
C HIS A 191 3.73 -16.31 -2.38
N ASP A 192 2.66 -16.65 -1.66
CA ASP A 192 2.31 -18.04 -1.46
C ASP A 192 1.69 -18.63 -2.71
N THR A 193 2.47 -19.46 -3.39
CA THR A 193 2.05 -20.28 -4.52
C THR A 193 2.30 -21.77 -4.26
N SER A 194 2.44 -22.15 -2.99
CA SER A 194 2.57 -23.54 -2.56
C SER A 194 1.37 -24.39 -3.00
N SER A 195 1.45 -25.70 -2.86
CA SER A 195 0.34 -26.59 -3.19
C SER A 195 -0.90 -26.38 -2.31
N THR A 196 -0.71 -25.79 -1.12
CA THR A 196 -1.77 -25.49 -0.15
C THR A 196 -2.24 -24.03 -0.20
N ALA A 197 -1.62 -23.18 -1.03
CA ALA A 197 -1.99 -21.78 -1.17
C ALA A 197 -3.47 -21.63 -1.57
N ARG A 198 -4.19 -20.70 -0.94
CA ARG A 198 -5.62 -20.48 -1.15
C ARG A 198 -5.97 -20.21 -2.62
N ILE A 199 -5.11 -19.48 -3.34
CA ILE A 199 -5.25 -19.20 -4.78
C ILE A 199 -5.34 -20.47 -5.65
N LYS A 200 -4.78 -21.62 -5.18
CA LYS A 200 -4.83 -22.92 -5.85
C LYS A 200 -5.98 -23.81 -5.38
N GLN A 201 -6.69 -23.40 -4.34
CA GLN A 201 -7.76 -24.21 -3.74
C GLN A 201 -9.13 -23.91 -4.37
N THR A 202 -10.09 -24.75 -4.03
CA THR A 202 -11.50 -24.52 -4.34
C THR A 202 -12.06 -23.53 -3.31
N GLY A 203 -12.52 -22.38 -3.77
CA GLY A 203 -13.10 -21.33 -2.94
C GLY A 203 -14.61 -21.30 -3.01
N ASP A 204 -15.21 -20.36 -2.26
CA ASP A 204 -16.63 -20.06 -2.30
C ASP A 204 -16.93 -19.11 -3.47
N LEU A 205 -17.98 -19.42 -4.23
CA LEU A 205 -18.39 -18.58 -5.36
C LEU A 205 -18.88 -17.20 -4.92
N HIS A 206 -19.43 -17.10 -3.71
CA HIS A 206 -19.98 -15.85 -3.16
C HIS A 206 -18.92 -14.91 -2.57
N GLU A 207 -17.68 -15.37 -2.37
CA GLU A 207 -16.55 -14.53 -2.00
C GLU A 207 -16.02 -13.76 -3.23
N ASN A 208 -16.82 -12.83 -3.78
CA ASN A 208 -16.49 -12.16 -5.04
C ASN A 208 -16.68 -10.63 -5.02
N ASP A 209 -16.93 -10.01 -3.87
CA ASP A 209 -17.15 -8.57 -3.78
C ASP A 209 -15.86 -7.77 -3.99
N ARG A 210 -14.74 -8.27 -3.48
CA ARG A 210 -13.40 -7.69 -3.64
C ARG A 210 -12.36 -8.79 -3.77
N LEU A 211 -11.25 -8.49 -4.46
CA LEU A 211 -10.11 -9.41 -4.51
C LEU A 211 -9.44 -9.46 -3.14
N GLU A 212 -9.26 -10.66 -2.61
CA GLU A 212 -8.57 -10.85 -1.33
C GLU A 212 -7.06 -10.55 -1.42
N PRO A 213 -6.42 -10.15 -0.30
CA PRO A 213 -5.01 -9.78 -0.26
C PRO A 213 -4.04 -10.87 -0.73
N ASP A 214 -4.40 -12.15 -0.59
CA ASP A 214 -3.63 -13.32 -1.02
C ASP A 214 -4.15 -13.93 -2.33
N ALA A 215 -5.14 -13.28 -2.97
CA ALA A 215 -5.88 -13.79 -4.12
C ALA A 215 -6.56 -15.15 -3.88
N GLY A 216 -6.90 -15.50 -2.63
CA GLY A 216 -7.55 -16.75 -2.30
C GLY A 216 -8.87 -16.97 -3.01
N ASN A 217 -9.59 -15.91 -3.32
CA ASN A 217 -10.86 -15.90 -4.03
C ASN A 217 -10.73 -15.59 -5.55
N LEU A 218 -9.53 -15.69 -6.15
CA LEU A 218 -9.28 -15.29 -7.53
C LEU A 218 -10.26 -15.88 -8.53
N ALA A 219 -10.61 -17.17 -8.40
CA ALA A 219 -11.54 -17.85 -9.31
C ALA A 219 -12.95 -17.25 -9.25
N ALA A 220 -13.47 -17.00 -8.05
CA ALA A 220 -14.79 -16.39 -7.83
C ALA A 220 -14.83 -14.94 -8.32
N PHE A 221 -13.75 -14.18 -8.05
CA PHE A 221 -13.63 -12.81 -8.48
C PHE A 221 -13.54 -12.68 -10.01
N LEU A 222 -12.72 -13.51 -10.68
CA LEU A 222 -12.68 -13.58 -12.15
C LEU A 222 -14.03 -13.98 -12.76
N TYR A 223 -14.75 -14.92 -12.12
CA TYR A 223 -16.09 -15.30 -12.55
C TYR A 223 -17.05 -14.11 -12.48
N MET A 224 -17.07 -13.37 -11.38
CA MET A 224 -17.87 -12.15 -11.24
C MET A 224 -17.49 -11.10 -12.31
N LEU A 225 -16.19 -10.90 -12.57
CA LEU A 225 -15.72 -9.98 -13.61
C LEU A 225 -16.19 -10.43 -15.01
N HIS A 226 -16.13 -11.72 -15.29
CA HIS A 226 -16.64 -12.28 -16.56
C HIS A 226 -18.12 -11.98 -16.76
N GLU A 227 -18.94 -12.19 -15.73
CA GLU A 227 -20.40 -12.02 -15.80
C GLU A 227 -20.84 -10.54 -15.81
N ARG A 228 -20.16 -9.67 -15.04
CA ARG A 228 -20.62 -8.30 -14.79
C ARG A 228 -19.73 -7.20 -15.36
N HIS A 229 -18.46 -7.49 -15.62
CA HIS A 229 -17.44 -6.52 -16.03
C HIS A 229 -16.60 -7.06 -17.20
N SER A 230 -17.25 -7.47 -18.27
CA SER A 230 -16.64 -8.15 -19.42
C SER A 230 -15.43 -7.40 -20.00
N ARG A 231 -15.47 -6.05 -20.04
CA ARG A 231 -14.34 -5.24 -20.53
C ARG A 231 -13.09 -5.44 -19.67
N ASN A 232 -13.23 -5.42 -18.34
CA ASN A 232 -12.10 -5.61 -17.43
C ASN A 232 -11.57 -7.05 -17.51
N TYR A 233 -12.47 -8.03 -17.58
CA TYR A 233 -12.11 -9.42 -17.81
C TYR A 233 -11.30 -9.62 -19.09
N GLU A 234 -11.71 -9.01 -20.21
CA GLU A 234 -10.99 -9.07 -21.48
C GLU A 234 -9.59 -8.41 -21.40
N LEU A 235 -9.45 -7.32 -20.64
CA LEU A 235 -8.13 -6.71 -20.39
C LEU A 235 -7.22 -7.66 -19.63
N ILE A 236 -7.73 -8.31 -18.56
CA ILE A 236 -7.00 -9.29 -17.77
C ILE A 236 -6.58 -10.48 -18.66
N ARG A 237 -7.54 -11.05 -19.39
CA ARG A 237 -7.29 -12.15 -20.33
C ARG A 237 -6.21 -11.80 -21.35
N SER A 238 -6.29 -10.61 -21.92
CA SER A 238 -5.32 -10.12 -22.90
C SER A 238 -3.93 -9.92 -22.30
N ALA A 239 -3.83 -9.41 -21.05
CA ALA A 239 -2.58 -9.29 -20.34
C ALA A 239 -1.94 -10.66 -20.08
N VAL A 240 -2.73 -11.65 -19.64
CA VAL A 240 -2.25 -13.01 -19.42
C VAL A 240 -1.76 -13.65 -20.73
N ARG A 241 -2.46 -13.47 -21.82
CA ARG A 241 -2.02 -13.98 -23.15
C ARG A 241 -0.68 -13.41 -23.61
N ARG A 242 -0.37 -12.17 -23.26
CA ARG A 242 0.91 -11.55 -23.62
C ARG A 242 2.10 -12.24 -22.97
N ILE A 243 1.96 -12.71 -21.74
CA ILE A 243 3.04 -13.40 -21.02
C ILE A 243 2.97 -14.91 -21.18
N PHE A 244 1.81 -15.45 -21.48
CA PHE A 244 1.56 -16.87 -21.68
C PHE A 244 0.77 -17.11 -22.99
N PRO A 245 1.43 -17.14 -24.17
CA PRO A 245 0.77 -17.18 -25.47
C PRO A 245 -0.07 -18.41 -25.73
N ARG A 246 0.18 -19.52 -25.05
CA ARG A 246 -0.66 -20.73 -25.13
C ARG A 246 -2.01 -20.57 -24.44
N PHE A 247 -2.12 -19.69 -23.49
CA PHE A 247 -3.33 -19.45 -22.73
C PHE A 247 -4.46 -18.96 -23.66
N LYS A 248 -5.56 -19.70 -23.71
CA LYS A 248 -6.75 -19.35 -24.47
C LYS A 248 -7.71 -18.52 -23.63
N ASP A 249 -8.16 -19.07 -22.49
CA ASP A 249 -9.12 -18.44 -21.60
C ASP A 249 -9.16 -19.14 -20.25
N PHE A 250 -9.74 -18.47 -19.26
CA PHE A 250 -10.16 -19.13 -18.03
C PHE A 250 -11.40 -19.97 -18.28
N ALA A 251 -11.50 -21.11 -17.61
CA ALA A 251 -12.66 -22.01 -17.65
C ALA A 251 -13.47 -21.85 -16.35
N LEU A 252 -14.03 -20.64 -16.15
CA LEU A 252 -14.73 -20.24 -14.94
C LEU A 252 -16.13 -20.82 -14.90
N ARG A 253 -16.33 -21.81 -14.05
CA ARG A 253 -17.65 -22.44 -13.82
C ARG A 253 -17.74 -22.95 -12.39
N PRO A 254 -18.93 -22.87 -11.79
CA PRO A 254 -19.20 -23.54 -10.53
C PRO A 254 -18.96 -25.05 -10.64
N SER A 255 -18.59 -25.69 -9.51
CA SER A 255 -18.44 -27.13 -9.46
C SER A 255 -19.77 -27.82 -9.73
N PRO A 256 -19.84 -28.84 -10.63
CA PRO A 256 -21.08 -29.54 -10.92
C PRO A 256 -21.72 -30.25 -9.71
N LEU A 257 -20.93 -30.61 -8.72
CA LEU A 257 -21.40 -31.27 -7.51
C LEU A 257 -21.73 -30.31 -6.37
N ASN A 258 -21.27 -29.06 -6.45
CA ASN A 258 -21.56 -28.02 -5.46
C ASN A 258 -21.47 -26.66 -6.14
N LEU A 259 -22.63 -26.10 -6.51
CA LEU A 259 -22.72 -24.86 -7.27
C LEU A 259 -22.21 -23.62 -6.54
N ASP A 260 -22.04 -23.70 -5.21
CA ASP A 260 -21.47 -22.61 -4.40
C ASP A 260 -19.94 -22.62 -4.40
N LYS A 261 -19.31 -23.57 -5.08
CA LYS A 261 -17.85 -23.72 -5.11
C LYS A 261 -17.31 -23.53 -6.52
N ILE A 262 -16.16 -22.85 -6.59
CA ILE A 262 -15.42 -22.61 -7.82
C ILE A 262 -13.93 -22.81 -7.60
N ARG A 263 -13.22 -23.23 -8.65
CA ARG A 263 -11.77 -23.35 -8.70
C ARG A 263 -11.25 -22.67 -9.95
N LEU A 264 -10.05 -22.15 -9.90
CA LEU A 264 -9.36 -21.61 -11.06
C LEU A 264 -9.05 -22.75 -12.04
N GLU A 265 -9.68 -22.71 -13.20
CA GLU A 265 -9.38 -23.59 -14.34
C GLU A 265 -9.10 -22.74 -15.57
N TRP A 266 -8.34 -23.28 -16.51
CA TRP A 266 -7.95 -22.57 -17.73
C TRP A 266 -7.79 -23.53 -18.91
N GLN A 267 -7.72 -22.99 -20.13
CA GLN A 267 -7.59 -23.74 -21.38
C GLN A 267 -6.47 -23.16 -22.25
N GLU A 268 -5.86 -24.02 -23.07
CA GLU A 268 -4.91 -23.64 -24.12
C GLU A 268 -5.60 -23.54 -25.48
N HIS A 269 -4.98 -22.76 -26.39
CA HIS A 269 -5.38 -22.76 -27.78
C HIS A 269 -5.24 -24.15 -28.39
N GLY A 270 -6.24 -24.57 -29.15
CA GLY A 270 -6.26 -25.86 -29.85
C GLY A 270 -6.61 -27.07 -28.96
N SER A 271 -6.98 -26.87 -27.70
CA SER A 271 -7.38 -27.94 -26.78
C SER A 271 -8.65 -27.58 -26.02
N ASP A 272 -9.50 -28.59 -25.79
CA ASP A 272 -10.67 -28.48 -24.90
C ASP A 272 -10.34 -28.99 -23.48
N TYR A 273 -9.10 -29.44 -23.27
CA TYR A 273 -8.65 -29.87 -21.96
C TYR A 273 -8.61 -28.70 -20.98
N ARG A 274 -9.07 -28.94 -19.75
CA ARG A 274 -9.09 -27.95 -18.67
C ARG A 274 -7.96 -28.25 -17.72
N PHE A 275 -7.08 -27.30 -17.62
CA PHE A 275 -5.96 -27.32 -16.70
C PHE A 275 -6.37 -26.70 -15.37
N GLY A 276 -5.90 -27.25 -14.27
CA GLY A 276 -6.05 -26.69 -12.94
C GLY A 276 -4.95 -25.70 -12.59
N PRO A 277 -5.07 -25.01 -11.44
CA PRO A 277 -4.12 -23.96 -11.02
C PRO A 277 -2.71 -24.53 -10.72
N HIS A 278 -2.61 -25.80 -10.35
CA HIS A 278 -1.32 -26.47 -10.10
C HIS A 278 -0.47 -26.67 -11.37
N GLN A 279 -1.06 -26.50 -12.55
CA GLN A 279 -0.40 -26.65 -13.85
C GLN A 279 0.09 -25.30 -14.40
N LEU A 280 -0.20 -24.19 -13.71
CA LEU A 280 0.43 -22.88 -13.96
C LEU A 280 1.79 -22.80 -13.26
N SER A 281 2.73 -22.11 -13.90
CA SER A 281 3.95 -21.71 -13.18
C SER A 281 3.60 -20.70 -12.08
N ASP A 282 4.41 -20.66 -11.03
CA ASP A 282 4.17 -19.73 -9.91
C ASP A 282 4.18 -18.27 -10.39
N GLY A 283 5.11 -17.91 -11.30
CA GLY A 283 5.15 -16.57 -11.90
C GLY A 283 3.90 -16.25 -12.70
N THR A 284 3.37 -17.21 -13.49
CA THR A 284 2.13 -16.99 -14.25
C THR A 284 0.94 -16.80 -13.31
N LEU A 285 0.85 -17.59 -12.26
CA LEU A 285 -0.25 -17.50 -11.29
C LEU A 285 -0.21 -16.15 -10.54
N ARG A 286 0.97 -15.71 -10.08
CA ARG A 286 1.15 -14.37 -9.49
C ARG A 286 0.77 -13.26 -10.44
N PHE A 287 1.22 -13.36 -11.69
CA PHE A 287 0.88 -12.36 -12.70
C PHE A 287 -0.64 -12.27 -12.94
N ILE A 288 -1.36 -13.40 -12.95
CA ILE A 288 -2.83 -13.41 -13.05
C ILE A 288 -3.45 -12.65 -11.88
N GLY A 289 -2.98 -12.88 -10.65
CA GLY A 289 -3.43 -12.15 -9.46
C GLY A 289 -3.17 -10.65 -9.58
N LEU A 290 -1.94 -10.24 -9.97
CA LEU A 290 -1.55 -8.84 -10.16
C LEU A 290 -2.35 -8.16 -11.29
N ALA A 291 -2.53 -8.82 -12.42
CA ALA A 291 -3.33 -8.30 -13.52
C ALA A 291 -4.79 -8.13 -13.10
N THR A 292 -5.34 -9.09 -12.35
CA THR A 292 -6.70 -9.00 -11.82
C THR A 292 -6.83 -7.83 -10.85
N LEU A 293 -5.87 -7.66 -9.92
CA LEU A 293 -5.83 -6.54 -8.99
C LEU A 293 -5.79 -5.19 -9.71
N LEU A 294 -4.88 -5.01 -10.65
CA LEU A 294 -4.64 -3.69 -11.27
C LEU A 294 -5.65 -3.31 -12.36
N LEU A 295 -6.29 -4.29 -12.99
CA LEU A 295 -7.23 -4.08 -14.09
C LEU A 295 -8.69 -4.21 -13.67
N GLN A 296 -9.02 -4.49 -12.40
CA GLN A 296 -10.39 -4.54 -11.91
C GLN A 296 -11.09 -3.16 -12.01
N PRO A 297 -12.43 -3.10 -12.05
CA PRO A 297 -13.17 -1.85 -12.20
C PRO A 297 -13.07 -0.93 -10.99
N ASN A 298 -13.17 -1.48 -9.79
CA ASN A 298 -13.16 -0.75 -8.52
C ASN A 298 -11.88 -1.04 -7.75
N LEU A 299 -10.93 -0.12 -7.82
CA LEU A 299 -9.69 -0.22 -7.05
C LEU A 299 -9.87 0.31 -5.63
N PRO A 300 -9.20 -0.27 -4.62
CA PRO A 300 -8.99 0.40 -3.36
C PRO A 300 -8.31 1.76 -3.56
N SER A 301 -8.55 2.71 -2.65
CA SER A 301 -7.94 4.05 -2.75
C SER A 301 -6.41 3.99 -2.71
N THR A 302 -5.86 3.11 -1.89
CA THR A 302 -4.42 2.88 -1.78
C THR A 302 -4.14 1.37 -1.82
N ILE A 303 -3.24 0.97 -2.68
CA ILE A 303 -2.82 -0.41 -2.90
C ILE A 303 -1.34 -0.53 -2.56
N LEU A 304 -1.03 -1.40 -1.62
CA LEU A 304 0.34 -1.75 -1.30
C LEU A 304 0.66 -3.14 -1.87
N ILE A 305 1.77 -3.29 -2.59
CA ILE A 305 2.19 -4.57 -3.15
C ILE A 305 3.65 -4.82 -2.76
N ASP A 306 3.87 -5.93 -2.07
CA ASP A 306 5.20 -6.34 -1.64
C ASP A 306 5.84 -7.23 -2.70
N GLU A 307 7.01 -6.81 -3.22
CA GLU A 307 7.82 -7.52 -4.22
C GLU A 307 7.00 -8.13 -5.39
N PRO A 308 6.24 -7.32 -6.16
CA PRO A 308 5.36 -7.84 -7.21
C PRO A 308 6.11 -8.53 -8.35
N GLU A 309 7.40 -8.27 -8.51
CA GLU A 309 8.26 -8.83 -9.54
C GLU A 309 8.69 -10.27 -9.29
N LEU A 310 8.50 -10.79 -8.08
CA LEU A 310 9.06 -12.06 -7.65
C LEU A 310 8.58 -13.23 -8.53
N GLY A 311 9.54 -13.89 -9.19
CA GLY A 311 9.28 -15.02 -10.10
C GLY A 311 8.70 -14.65 -11.45
N LEU A 312 8.62 -13.36 -11.79
CA LEU A 312 8.18 -12.90 -13.11
C LEU A 312 9.34 -12.86 -14.12
N HIS A 313 9.03 -13.18 -15.37
CA HIS A 313 9.96 -13.00 -16.48
C HIS A 313 10.11 -11.49 -16.80
N PRO A 314 11.29 -11.02 -17.27
CA PRO A 314 11.49 -9.60 -17.60
C PRO A 314 10.41 -8.97 -18.49
N SER A 315 9.91 -9.68 -19.49
CA SER A 315 8.81 -9.19 -20.34
C SER A 315 7.49 -8.97 -19.59
N ALA A 316 7.27 -9.68 -18.48
CA ALA A 316 6.12 -9.48 -17.62
C ALA A 316 6.28 -8.25 -16.72
N LEU A 317 7.54 -7.85 -16.39
CA LEU A 317 7.82 -6.66 -15.57
C LEU A 317 7.41 -5.38 -16.29
N THR A 318 7.77 -5.23 -17.57
CA THR A 318 7.35 -4.07 -18.37
C THR A 318 5.82 -3.96 -18.48
N LEU A 319 5.15 -5.11 -18.69
CA LEU A 319 3.70 -5.12 -18.73
C LEU A 319 3.07 -4.77 -17.37
N LEU A 320 3.65 -5.30 -16.29
CA LEU A 320 3.24 -4.99 -14.92
C LEU A 320 3.39 -3.49 -14.61
N ALA A 321 4.54 -2.89 -14.93
CA ALA A 321 4.77 -1.47 -14.76
C ALA A 321 3.77 -0.62 -15.57
N GLY A 322 3.44 -1.03 -16.79
CA GLY A 322 2.38 -0.41 -17.59
C GLY A 322 1.01 -0.46 -16.91
N MET A 323 0.67 -1.60 -16.27
CA MET A 323 -0.58 -1.72 -15.49
C MET A 323 -0.55 -0.88 -14.21
N VAL A 324 0.59 -0.79 -13.52
CA VAL A 324 0.80 0.10 -12.36
C VAL A 324 0.56 1.55 -12.75
N ARG A 325 1.19 2.05 -13.82
CA ARG A 325 0.97 3.41 -14.33
C ARG A 325 -0.49 3.67 -14.73
N SER A 326 -1.14 2.68 -15.34
CA SER A 326 -2.57 2.81 -15.68
C SER A 326 -3.46 2.85 -14.43
N ALA A 327 -3.15 2.06 -13.41
CA ALA A 327 -3.90 2.01 -12.16
C ALA A 327 -3.70 3.28 -11.32
N SER A 328 -2.53 3.94 -11.41
CA SER A 328 -2.20 5.13 -10.60
C SER A 328 -3.11 6.34 -10.85
N SER A 329 -3.81 6.37 -11.98
CA SER A 329 -4.85 7.38 -12.23
C SER A 329 -6.14 7.15 -11.41
N ARG A 330 -6.30 5.97 -10.80
CA ARG A 330 -7.51 5.54 -10.09
C ARG A 330 -7.25 5.09 -8.65
N ALA A 331 -6.00 4.85 -8.29
CA ALA A 331 -5.58 4.41 -6.97
C ALA A 331 -4.16 4.89 -6.71
N GLN A 332 -3.81 5.15 -5.46
CA GLN A 332 -2.42 5.35 -5.06
C GLN A 332 -1.74 3.99 -4.91
N LEU A 333 -0.51 3.88 -5.43
CA LEU A 333 0.25 2.63 -5.43
C LEU A 333 1.53 2.80 -4.62
N ILE A 334 1.76 1.86 -3.71
CA ILE A 334 2.98 1.76 -2.92
C ILE A 334 3.55 0.36 -3.17
N LEU A 335 4.73 0.29 -3.79
CA LEU A 335 5.36 -0.96 -4.19
C LEU A 335 6.68 -1.10 -3.44
N THR A 336 7.03 -2.30 -3.00
CA THR A 336 8.41 -2.60 -2.63
C THR A 336 9.06 -3.41 -3.73
N THR A 337 10.34 -3.21 -3.99
CA THR A 337 11.06 -4.03 -4.98
C THR A 337 12.55 -4.16 -4.64
N GLN A 338 13.14 -5.25 -5.11
CA GLN A 338 14.58 -5.49 -5.14
C GLN A 338 15.07 -5.73 -6.58
N SER A 339 14.22 -5.54 -7.56
CA SER A 339 14.53 -5.78 -8.97
C SER A 339 14.99 -4.50 -9.65
N VAL A 340 16.28 -4.49 -10.03
CA VAL A 340 16.89 -3.45 -10.86
C VAL A 340 16.10 -3.26 -12.18
N SER A 341 15.71 -4.37 -12.81
CA SER A 341 14.95 -4.33 -14.07
C SER A 341 13.55 -3.73 -13.89
N PHE A 342 12.89 -3.99 -12.76
CA PHE A 342 11.57 -3.42 -12.49
C PHE A 342 11.68 -1.94 -12.12
N LEU A 343 12.73 -1.55 -11.39
CA LEU A 343 13.02 -0.16 -11.05
C LEU A 343 13.18 0.73 -12.29
N ASN A 344 13.80 0.22 -13.36
CA ASN A 344 14.01 0.95 -14.62
C ASN A 344 12.70 1.32 -15.36
N GLU A 345 11.58 0.78 -14.93
CA GLU A 345 10.27 1.08 -15.52
C GLU A 345 9.58 2.30 -14.88
N PHE A 346 10.18 2.92 -13.86
CA PHE A 346 9.59 4.04 -13.11
C PHE A 346 10.40 5.32 -13.27
N GLU A 347 9.81 6.45 -12.85
CA GLU A 347 10.44 7.75 -12.86
C GLU A 347 11.17 8.01 -11.52
N PRO A 348 12.19 8.88 -11.48
CA PRO A 348 12.92 9.21 -10.25
C PRO A 348 12.02 9.67 -9.10
N GLU A 349 10.99 10.44 -9.43
CA GLU A 349 10.03 10.99 -8.48
C GLU A 349 9.16 9.92 -7.79
N ASP A 350 9.08 8.74 -8.40
CA ASP A 350 8.38 7.57 -7.84
C ASP A 350 9.23 6.85 -6.79
N ILE A 351 10.55 7.09 -6.75
CA ILE A 351 11.51 6.29 -5.99
C ILE A 351 11.70 6.81 -4.58
N ILE A 352 11.61 5.88 -3.63
CA ILE A 352 11.94 6.08 -2.22
C ILE A 352 13.00 5.04 -1.84
N THR A 353 14.21 5.49 -1.53
CA THR A 353 15.26 4.63 -1.01
C THR A 353 15.16 4.47 0.49
N ILE A 354 15.43 3.27 0.99
CA ILE A 354 15.44 2.95 2.40
C ILE A 354 16.80 2.35 2.73
N GLU A 355 17.49 2.96 3.69
CA GLU A 355 18.78 2.51 4.20
C GLU A 355 18.69 2.15 5.68
N ARG A 356 19.48 1.19 6.10
CA ARG A 356 19.75 0.98 7.51
C ARG A 356 20.96 1.84 7.89
N ARG A 357 20.76 2.82 8.75
CA ARG A 357 21.84 3.60 9.31
C ARG A 357 22.15 3.04 10.69
N ASP A 358 23.32 2.44 10.82
CA ASP A 358 23.85 2.04 12.14
C ASP A 358 24.53 3.26 12.76
N SER A 359 24.27 3.49 14.03
CA SER A 359 24.97 4.57 14.72
C SER A 359 26.43 4.21 14.93
N THR A 360 27.31 5.15 14.63
CA THR A 360 28.75 5.05 14.89
C THR A 360 29.13 5.45 16.32
N ALA A 361 28.16 5.89 17.14
CA ALA A 361 28.41 6.27 18.53
C ALA A 361 28.62 5.01 19.39
N PRO A 362 29.64 4.99 20.28
CA PRO A 362 29.79 3.90 21.21
C PRO A 362 28.59 3.85 22.15
N LEU A 363 28.02 2.63 22.32
CA LEU A 363 26.93 2.37 23.25
C LEU A 363 27.39 2.72 24.66
N THR A 364 26.99 3.87 25.18
CA THR A 364 27.11 4.20 26.61
C THR A 364 25.78 3.82 27.27
N SER A 365 25.82 3.37 28.53
CA SER A 365 24.67 2.83 29.26
C SER A 365 23.48 3.79 29.37
N ASP A 366 23.67 5.06 29.07
CA ASP A 366 22.65 6.13 29.25
C ASP A 366 22.25 6.85 27.97
N SER A 367 22.84 6.53 26.79
CA SER A 367 22.44 7.10 25.51
C SER A 367 21.97 6.02 24.54
N HIS A 368 20.71 6.08 24.12
CA HIS A 368 20.14 5.23 23.08
C HIS A 368 20.50 5.69 21.65
N ASP A 369 21.42 6.65 21.50
CA ASP A 369 21.84 7.24 20.22
C ASP A 369 22.66 6.29 19.34
N GLY A 370 23.02 5.11 19.89
CA GLY A 370 23.78 4.05 19.21
C GLY A 370 22.95 3.01 18.46
N LEU A 371 21.63 3.15 18.39
CA LEU A 371 20.77 2.14 17.81
C LEU A 371 20.50 2.43 16.32
N GLY A 372 20.56 1.38 15.48
CA GLY A 372 20.36 1.53 14.05
C GLY A 372 18.90 1.86 13.70
N GLU A 373 18.69 2.70 12.70
CA GLU A 373 17.39 3.16 12.25
C GLU A 373 17.21 3.00 10.73
N SER A 374 15.96 2.90 10.28
CA SER A 374 15.61 2.97 8.86
C SER A 374 15.46 4.42 8.44
N VAL A 375 16.24 4.85 7.44
CA VAL A 375 16.21 6.19 6.87
C VAL A 375 15.60 6.13 5.48
N PHE A 376 14.63 7.01 5.23
CA PHE A 376 13.90 7.08 3.97
C PHE A 376 14.29 8.34 3.22
N SER A 377 14.56 8.22 1.93
CA SER A 377 14.90 9.35 1.07
C SER A 377 14.11 9.30 -0.22
N LYS A 378 13.37 10.35 -0.52
CA LYS A 378 12.66 10.50 -1.79
C LYS A 378 13.55 11.23 -2.79
N HIS A 379 13.54 10.78 -4.03
CA HIS A 379 14.34 11.37 -5.10
C HIS A 379 13.53 12.34 -5.95
N ASP A 380 14.21 13.28 -6.58
CA ASP A 380 13.64 14.14 -7.61
C ASP A 380 14.46 14.02 -8.92
N GLY A 381 13.78 14.14 -10.05
CA GLY A 381 14.43 14.02 -11.35
C GLY A 381 15.40 15.16 -11.63
N LYS A 382 15.33 16.28 -10.91
CA LYS A 382 16.21 17.44 -11.12
C LYS A 382 17.61 17.15 -10.61
N SER A 383 17.71 16.55 -9.42
CA SER A 383 19.00 16.18 -8.81
C SER A 383 19.70 15.04 -9.56
N LEU A 384 18.94 14.18 -10.24
CA LEU A 384 19.44 13.04 -10.99
C LEU A 384 19.61 13.28 -12.48
N LYS A 385 19.21 14.44 -13.00
CA LYS A 385 19.13 14.74 -14.43
C LYS A 385 20.45 14.48 -15.21
N GLU A 386 21.58 14.87 -14.66
CA GLU A 386 22.87 14.65 -15.29
C GLU A 386 23.23 13.16 -15.38
N TRP A 387 22.95 12.40 -14.30
CA TRP A 387 23.19 10.98 -14.21
C TRP A 387 22.30 10.18 -15.16
N LEU A 388 21.01 10.54 -15.27
CA LEU A 388 20.03 9.87 -16.12
C LEU A 388 20.29 10.02 -17.63
N ASN A 389 21.17 10.97 -18.03
CA ASN A 389 21.64 11.06 -19.41
C ASN A 389 22.59 9.89 -19.80
N ALA A 390 23.23 9.26 -18.82
CA ALA A 390 24.24 8.24 -19.05
C ALA A 390 23.87 6.87 -18.46
N TYR A 391 23.05 6.83 -17.43
CA TYR A 391 22.73 5.63 -16.66
C TYR A 391 21.23 5.51 -16.42
N SER A 392 20.74 4.27 -16.34
CA SER A 392 19.38 3.96 -15.91
C SER A 392 19.25 4.08 -14.37
N LEU A 393 18.02 4.18 -13.86
CA LEU A 393 17.76 4.19 -12.41
C LEU A 393 18.34 2.97 -11.69
N GLY A 394 18.22 1.80 -12.30
CA GLY A 394 18.76 0.57 -11.75
C GLY A 394 20.29 0.58 -11.66
N GLU A 395 21.00 1.09 -12.68
CA GLU A 395 22.46 1.26 -12.63
C GLU A 395 22.87 2.27 -11.55
N LEU A 396 22.14 3.37 -11.42
CA LEU A 396 22.38 4.35 -10.37
C LEU A 396 22.21 3.75 -8.95
N TRP A 397 21.25 2.85 -8.80
CA TRP A 397 21.06 2.12 -7.56
C TRP A 397 22.20 1.13 -7.29
N GLU A 398 22.61 0.31 -8.27
CA GLU A 398 23.75 -0.60 -8.16
C GLU A 398 25.06 0.13 -7.85
N MET A 399 25.26 1.33 -8.41
CA MET A 399 26.39 2.20 -8.13
C MET A 399 26.28 2.93 -6.77
N ASN A 400 25.19 2.74 -6.05
CA ASN A 400 24.87 3.42 -4.79
C ASN A 400 24.75 4.96 -4.88
N VAL A 401 24.41 5.48 -6.05
CA VAL A 401 24.16 6.92 -6.25
C VAL A 401 22.84 7.32 -5.61
N LEU A 402 21.84 6.42 -5.68
CA LEU A 402 20.53 6.64 -5.03
C LEU A 402 20.56 6.33 -3.53
N GLY A 403 21.60 5.68 -3.01
CA GLY A 403 21.58 5.08 -1.70
C GLY A 403 20.81 3.74 -1.67
N GLY A 404 20.81 3.10 -0.50
CA GLY A 404 20.06 1.83 -0.31
C GLY A 404 20.49 0.71 -1.26
N ARG A 405 21.78 0.58 -1.54
CA ARG A 405 22.35 -0.43 -2.45
C ARG A 405 21.77 -1.82 -2.17
N PRO A 406 21.43 -2.59 -3.25
CA PRO A 406 20.87 -3.94 -3.12
C PRO A 406 21.80 -4.92 -2.43
#